data_67c3a1fe0f917db521fd1f74c5b85e36
#
_entry.id   67c3a1fe0f917db521fd1f74c5b85e36
#
_cell.length_a   1.000
_cell.length_b   1.000
_cell.length_c   1.000
_cell.angle_alpha   90.00
_cell.angle_beta   90.00
_cell.angle_gamma   90.00
#
_symmetry.space_group_name_H-M   'P 1'
#
loop_
_entity.id
_entity.type
_entity.pdbx_description
1 polymer ?
#
loop_
_entity_poly.entity_id
_entity_poly.type
_entity_poly.pdbx_seq_one_letter_code
_entity_poly.pdbx_strand_id
1 'polypeptide(L)'
;MFLKVLMLKQDDPRKCSAAKLVKFGLAKPVTRTASRTLILNPFSKKILLKSDKKLVNSITGIDCSWNLVTSAFQKTFSGISRKLPPLLAGNPMNYSKLNKLSTVEALAAAVYIMGDSALTHILLKKFKWGHTFFELNKNLLEDYSKAKSESEILEICHEYGLEAI
;
A
#
# COMPACT_ATOMS: atom_id res chain seq x y z
N MET A 1 14.36 -2.59 -3.58
CA MET A 1 13.08 -3.20 -3.15
C MET A 1 12.27 -3.54 -4.40
N PHE A 2 11.94 -4.80 -4.60
CA PHE A 2 11.13 -5.23 -5.74
C PHE A 2 9.64 -5.10 -5.43
N LEU A 3 8.86 -4.61 -6.40
CA LEU A 3 7.41 -4.54 -6.28
C LEU A 3 6.76 -5.68 -7.07
N LYS A 4 5.81 -6.33 -6.44
CA LYS A 4 5.04 -7.43 -7.02
C LYS A 4 3.55 -7.17 -6.86
N VAL A 5 2.76 -7.68 -7.77
CA VAL A 5 1.29 -7.63 -7.68
C VAL A 5 0.71 -9.01 -7.93
N LEU A 6 -0.14 -9.45 -7.03
CA LEU A 6 -0.97 -10.62 -7.19
C LEU A 6 -2.34 -10.14 -7.65
N MET A 7 -2.63 -10.32 -8.93
CA MET A 7 -3.89 -9.83 -9.52
C MET A 7 -4.94 -10.92 -9.51
N LEU A 8 -6.08 -10.66 -8.86
CA LEU A 8 -7.21 -11.57 -8.81
C LEU A 8 -8.18 -11.37 -9.98
N LYS A 9 -7.88 -10.41 -10.88
CA LYS A 9 -8.63 -10.12 -12.12
C LYS A 9 -10.13 -9.84 -11.89
N GLN A 10 -10.44 -9.13 -10.83
CA GLN A 10 -11.83 -8.79 -10.44
C GLN A 10 -12.31 -7.48 -11.06
N ASP A 11 -11.41 -6.63 -11.54
CA ASP A 11 -11.71 -5.32 -12.11
C ASP A 11 -11.32 -5.22 -13.58
N ASP A 12 -11.87 -4.21 -14.27
CA ASP A 12 -11.50 -3.88 -15.66
C ASP A 12 -9.98 -3.55 -15.72
N PRO A 13 -9.18 -4.29 -16.51
CA PRO A 13 -7.75 -4.05 -16.63
C PRO A 13 -7.38 -2.62 -17.05
N ARG A 14 -8.27 -1.94 -17.78
CA ARG A 14 -8.06 -0.55 -18.23
C ARG A 14 -8.08 0.45 -17.07
N LYS A 15 -8.81 0.12 -15.99
CA LYS A 15 -8.96 0.94 -14.78
C LYS A 15 -8.07 0.45 -13.62
N CYS A 16 -7.52 -0.74 -13.73
CA CYS A 16 -6.71 -1.38 -12.70
C CYS A 16 -5.32 -0.74 -12.61
N SER A 17 -4.98 -0.17 -11.47
CA SER A 17 -3.65 0.43 -11.25
C SER A 17 -2.53 -0.60 -11.24
N ALA A 18 -2.78 -1.81 -10.72
CA ALA A 18 -1.83 -2.90 -10.73
C ALA A 18 -1.44 -3.32 -12.16
N ALA A 19 -2.43 -3.47 -13.06
CA ALA A 19 -2.19 -3.80 -14.46
C ALA A 19 -1.35 -2.72 -15.17
N LYS A 20 -1.59 -1.45 -14.86
CA LYS A 20 -0.79 -0.33 -15.39
C LYS A 20 0.64 -0.36 -14.88
N LEU A 21 0.87 -0.65 -13.60
CA LEU A 21 2.22 -0.79 -13.04
C LEU A 21 3.00 -1.93 -13.73
N VAL A 22 2.36 -3.05 -14.01
CA VAL A 22 2.96 -4.16 -14.77
C VAL A 22 3.33 -3.71 -16.18
N LYS A 23 2.40 -3.04 -16.86
CA LYS A 23 2.64 -2.48 -18.22
C LYS A 23 3.81 -1.51 -18.26
N PHE A 24 4.00 -0.70 -17.22
CA PHE A 24 5.11 0.24 -17.10
C PHE A 24 6.42 -0.41 -16.63
N GLY A 25 6.43 -1.71 -16.34
CA GLY A 25 7.61 -2.41 -15.82
C GLY A 25 7.98 -2.04 -14.38
N LEU A 26 7.07 -1.44 -13.62
CA LEU A 26 7.30 -1.00 -12.24
C LEU A 26 6.92 -2.05 -11.19
N ALA A 27 6.12 -3.03 -11.55
CA ALA A 27 5.76 -4.16 -10.71
C ALA A 27 5.74 -5.46 -11.52
N LYS A 28 6.13 -6.56 -10.88
CA LYS A 28 6.09 -7.89 -11.49
C LYS A 28 4.79 -8.60 -11.11
N PRO A 29 4.02 -9.12 -12.08
CA PRO A 29 2.86 -9.95 -11.77
C PRO A 29 3.32 -11.29 -11.21
N VAL A 30 2.63 -11.76 -10.16
CA VAL A 30 2.90 -13.05 -9.55
C VAL A 30 1.60 -13.82 -9.33
N THR A 31 1.68 -15.14 -9.35
CA THR A 31 0.56 -16.05 -9.07
C THR A 31 0.59 -16.56 -7.63
N ARG A 32 1.74 -16.46 -6.98
CA ARG A 32 1.98 -16.84 -5.58
C ARG A 32 2.89 -15.84 -4.91
N THR A 33 2.72 -15.68 -3.62
CA THR A 33 3.60 -14.85 -2.79
C THR A 33 4.80 -15.65 -2.31
N ALA A 34 5.91 -14.96 -2.04
CA ALA A 34 7.16 -15.56 -1.55
C ALA A 34 7.31 -15.35 -0.05
N SER A 35 8.14 -16.18 0.60
CA SER A 35 8.37 -16.10 2.05
C SER A 35 8.99 -14.77 2.52
N ARG A 36 9.84 -14.16 1.70
CA ARG A 36 10.53 -12.89 2.02
C ARG A 36 9.88 -11.68 1.33
N THR A 37 8.58 -11.69 1.18
CA THR A 37 7.83 -10.53 0.71
C THR A 37 6.96 -9.95 1.82
N LEU A 38 6.78 -8.64 1.80
CA LEU A 38 5.80 -7.98 2.63
C LEU A 38 4.45 -7.98 1.91
N ILE A 39 3.44 -8.53 2.53
CA ILE A 39 2.06 -8.54 2.01
C ILE A 39 1.31 -7.35 2.59
N LEU A 40 0.82 -6.48 1.73
CA LEU A 40 -0.07 -5.39 2.13
C LEU A 40 -1.48 -5.96 2.35
N ASN A 41 -1.82 -6.16 3.61
CA ASN A 41 -3.05 -6.82 4.04
C ASN A 41 -3.83 -5.91 5.00
N PRO A 42 -4.99 -5.37 4.60
CA PRO A 42 -5.77 -4.46 5.44
C PRO A 42 -6.29 -5.10 6.73
N PHE A 43 -6.32 -6.43 6.81
CA PHE A 43 -6.76 -7.19 8.01
C PHE A 43 -5.61 -7.64 8.90
N SER A 44 -4.36 -7.28 8.57
CA SER A 44 -3.23 -7.61 9.44
C SER A 44 -3.37 -6.95 10.81
N LYS A 45 -2.99 -7.67 11.85
CA LYS A 45 -2.94 -7.11 13.22
C LYS A 45 -1.76 -6.15 13.39
N LYS A 46 -0.70 -6.33 12.61
CA LYS A 46 0.53 -5.51 12.69
C LYS A 46 0.55 -4.42 11.63
N ILE A 47 0.96 -3.24 12.04
CA ILE A 47 1.09 -2.06 11.18
C ILE A 47 2.50 -2.04 10.58
N LEU A 48 2.59 -1.59 9.32
CA LEU A 48 3.86 -1.41 8.62
C LEU A 48 4.73 -0.35 9.31
N LEU A 49 5.98 -0.71 9.56
CA LEU A 49 7.02 0.19 10.07
C LEU A 49 8.22 0.22 9.11
N LYS A 50 9.00 1.28 9.18
CA LYS A 50 10.25 1.39 8.41
C LYS A 50 11.21 0.22 8.64
N SER A 51 11.25 -0.32 9.86
CA SER A 51 12.10 -1.45 10.25
C SER A 51 11.77 -2.75 9.50
N ASP A 52 10.55 -2.90 9.00
CA ASP A 52 10.14 -4.08 8.22
C ASP A 52 10.97 -4.25 6.93
N LYS A 53 11.57 -3.16 6.43
CA LYS A 53 12.50 -3.20 5.28
C LYS A 53 13.62 -4.23 5.45
N LYS A 54 14.08 -4.46 6.67
CA LYS A 54 15.16 -5.41 6.97
C LYS A 54 14.73 -6.88 6.86
N LEU A 55 13.43 -7.15 6.91
CA LEU A 55 12.87 -8.51 6.96
C LEU A 55 12.54 -9.06 5.56
N VAL A 56 12.42 -8.18 4.57
CA VAL A 56 11.90 -8.54 3.24
C VAL A 56 12.76 -7.98 2.12
N ASN A 57 12.67 -8.59 0.94
CA ASN A 57 13.32 -8.10 -0.29
C ASN A 57 12.33 -7.56 -1.33
N SER A 58 11.04 -7.76 -1.09
CA SER A 58 9.97 -7.31 -1.98
C SER A 58 8.71 -6.93 -1.21
N ILE A 59 7.86 -6.15 -1.86
CA ILE A 59 6.51 -5.82 -1.39
C ILE A 59 5.52 -6.35 -2.42
N THR A 60 4.50 -7.05 -1.96
CA THR A 60 3.43 -7.59 -2.80
C THR A 60 2.11 -6.92 -2.45
N GLY A 61 1.54 -6.21 -3.43
CA GLY A 61 0.16 -5.76 -3.37
C GLY A 61 -0.79 -6.87 -3.86
N ILE A 62 -1.88 -7.07 -3.16
CA ILE A 62 -2.97 -7.95 -3.58
C ILE A 62 -4.00 -7.08 -4.28
N ASP A 63 -4.10 -7.22 -5.59
CA ASP A 63 -5.05 -6.47 -6.39
C ASP A 63 -6.41 -7.16 -6.39
N CYS A 64 -7.33 -6.60 -5.63
CA CYS A 64 -8.71 -7.07 -5.53
C CYS A 64 -9.68 -5.89 -5.41
N SER A 65 -10.93 -6.12 -5.79
CA SER A 65 -12.01 -5.15 -5.57
C SER A 65 -12.28 -4.97 -4.07
N TRP A 66 -12.49 -3.73 -3.62
CA TRP A 66 -12.86 -3.45 -2.23
C TRP A 66 -14.15 -4.14 -1.80
N ASN A 67 -15.08 -4.40 -2.74
CA ASN A 67 -16.30 -5.14 -2.47
C ASN A 67 -16.04 -6.63 -2.16
N LEU A 68 -14.91 -7.17 -2.62
CA LEU A 68 -14.53 -8.58 -2.48
C LEU A 68 -13.29 -8.77 -1.60
N VAL A 69 -12.81 -7.71 -0.95
CA VAL A 69 -11.55 -7.71 -0.19
C VAL A 69 -11.56 -8.76 0.94
N THR A 70 -12.66 -8.92 1.65
CA THR A 70 -12.76 -9.89 2.74
C THR A 70 -12.53 -11.32 2.23
N SER A 71 -13.19 -11.73 1.14
CA SER A 71 -13.01 -13.06 0.57
C SER A 71 -11.60 -13.26 0.00
N ALA A 72 -11.01 -12.22 -0.61
CA ALA A 72 -9.66 -12.26 -1.13
C ALA A 72 -8.61 -12.55 -0.03
N PHE A 73 -8.78 -11.98 1.15
CA PHE A 73 -7.86 -12.15 2.28
C PHE A 73 -8.23 -13.27 3.25
N GLN A 74 -9.26 -14.07 2.97
CA GLN A 74 -9.50 -15.33 3.67
C GLN A 74 -8.45 -16.39 3.36
N LYS A 75 -7.75 -16.27 2.23
CA LYS A 75 -6.65 -17.15 1.84
C LYS A 75 -5.39 -16.80 2.62
N THR A 76 -4.62 -17.82 2.98
CA THR A 76 -3.30 -17.64 3.58
C THR A 76 -2.27 -17.36 2.48
N PHE A 77 -1.51 -16.27 2.65
CA PHE A 77 -0.40 -15.91 1.77
C PHE A 77 0.94 -16.15 2.48
N SER A 78 1.92 -16.70 1.75
CA SER A 78 3.31 -16.74 2.23
C SER A 78 3.87 -15.32 2.29
N GLY A 79 4.65 -15.03 3.34
CA GLY A 79 5.26 -13.71 3.51
C GLY A 79 4.90 -13.07 4.84
N ILE A 80 5.32 -11.84 5.01
CA ILE A 80 5.11 -11.05 6.22
C ILE A 80 3.94 -10.10 5.98
N SER A 81 2.83 -10.33 6.69
CA SER A 81 1.62 -9.53 6.54
C SER A 81 1.70 -8.25 7.38
N ARG A 82 1.40 -7.12 6.76
CA ARG A 82 1.29 -5.81 7.42
C ARG A 82 0.12 -5.02 6.83
N LYS A 83 -0.57 -4.27 7.67
CA LYS A 83 -1.50 -3.24 7.20
C LYS A 83 -0.79 -1.88 7.12
N LEU A 84 -1.20 -1.05 6.18
CA LEU A 84 -0.79 0.35 6.17
C LEU A 84 -1.44 1.10 7.34
N PRO A 85 -0.75 2.09 7.91
CA PRO A 85 -1.43 3.05 8.77
C PRO A 85 -2.49 3.83 7.98
N PRO A 86 -3.45 4.49 8.65
CA PRO A 86 -4.54 5.21 7.98
C PRO A 86 -4.06 6.26 7.00
N LEU A 87 -4.56 6.22 5.77
CA LEU A 87 -4.24 7.15 4.69
C LEU A 87 -5.50 7.46 3.88
N LEU A 88 -5.55 8.65 3.30
CA LEU A 88 -6.67 9.11 2.47
C LEU A 88 -6.44 8.74 1.00
N ALA A 89 -7.44 8.15 0.37
CA ALA A 89 -7.38 7.84 -1.05
C ALA A 89 -7.41 9.12 -1.91
N GLY A 90 -6.53 9.18 -2.91
CA GLY A 90 -6.52 10.22 -3.93
C GLY A 90 -7.11 9.76 -5.26
N ASN A 91 -7.33 8.43 -5.41
CA ASN A 91 -7.90 7.88 -6.64
C ASN A 91 -9.38 8.32 -6.82
N PRO A 92 -9.83 8.52 -8.08
CA PRO A 92 -11.17 9.08 -8.35
C PRO A 92 -12.33 8.26 -7.81
N MET A 93 -12.18 6.94 -7.72
CA MET A 93 -13.25 6.04 -7.23
C MET A 93 -13.52 6.20 -5.73
N ASN A 94 -12.48 6.50 -4.96
CA ASN A 94 -12.54 6.56 -3.50
C ASN A 94 -11.93 7.86 -2.93
N TYR A 95 -11.95 8.92 -3.70
CA TYR A 95 -11.34 10.20 -3.29
C TYR A 95 -11.72 10.58 -1.86
N SER A 96 -10.69 10.92 -1.07
CA SER A 96 -10.80 11.34 0.34
C SER A 96 -11.34 10.28 1.31
N LYS A 97 -11.63 9.06 0.85
CA LYS A 97 -12.03 7.96 1.76
C LYS A 97 -10.82 7.38 2.45
N LEU A 98 -10.94 7.22 3.76
CA LEU A 98 -9.90 6.62 4.58
C LEU A 98 -9.70 5.14 4.24
N ASN A 99 -8.45 4.73 4.06
CA ASN A 99 -8.04 3.34 3.82
C ASN A 99 -8.61 2.66 2.55
N LYS A 100 -9.23 3.41 1.64
CA LYS A 100 -9.73 2.89 0.35
C LYS A 100 -8.73 3.10 -0.78
N LEU A 101 -7.49 2.71 -0.55
CA LEU A 101 -6.38 2.92 -1.47
C LEU A 101 -6.48 1.99 -2.69
N SER A 102 -6.05 2.50 -3.85
CA SER A 102 -5.74 1.65 -5.00
C SER A 102 -4.42 0.91 -4.77
N THR A 103 -4.15 -0.11 -5.59
CA THR A 103 -2.90 -0.89 -5.48
C THR A 103 -1.66 -0.01 -5.59
N VAL A 104 -1.65 0.96 -6.53
CA VAL A 104 -0.49 1.86 -6.67
C VAL A 104 -0.32 2.77 -5.46
N GLU A 105 -1.40 3.27 -4.88
CA GLU A 105 -1.34 4.10 -3.67
C GLU A 105 -0.81 3.30 -2.49
N ALA A 106 -1.28 2.08 -2.32
CA ALA A 106 -0.81 1.20 -1.25
C ALA A 106 0.69 0.88 -1.40
N LEU A 107 1.15 0.54 -2.60
CA LEU A 107 2.58 0.29 -2.87
C LEU A 107 3.42 1.55 -2.68
N ALA A 108 2.96 2.70 -3.18
CA ALA A 108 3.65 3.98 -3.03
C ALA A 108 3.79 4.38 -1.55
N ALA A 109 2.74 4.22 -0.76
CA ALA A 109 2.78 4.47 0.67
C ALA A 109 3.76 3.54 1.39
N ALA A 110 3.73 2.25 1.08
CA ALA A 110 4.62 1.27 1.68
C ALA A 110 6.10 1.59 1.43
N VAL A 111 6.46 1.89 0.18
CA VAL A 111 7.86 2.23 -0.14
C VAL A 111 8.29 3.56 0.48
N TYR A 112 7.38 4.54 0.61
CA TYR A 112 7.67 5.79 1.31
C TYR A 112 7.99 5.56 2.79
N ILE A 113 7.12 4.85 3.48
CA ILE A 113 7.30 4.52 4.90
C ILE A 113 8.60 3.75 5.11
N MET A 114 8.95 2.87 4.19
CA MET A 114 10.20 2.11 4.22
C MET A 114 11.44 2.92 3.81
N GLY A 115 11.29 4.21 3.46
CA GLY A 115 12.39 5.15 3.24
C GLY A 115 12.81 5.32 1.79
N ASP A 116 11.98 4.96 0.83
CA ASP A 116 12.23 5.16 -0.61
C ASP A 116 11.23 6.13 -1.23
N SER A 117 11.37 7.41 -0.90
CA SER A 117 10.52 8.48 -1.43
C SER A 117 10.67 8.66 -2.95
N ALA A 118 11.86 8.39 -3.49
CA ALA A 118 12.10 8.49 -4.93
C ALA A 118 11.23 7.49 -5.71
N LEU A 119 11.16 6.24 -5.27
CA LEU A 119 10.31 5.23 -5.89
C LEU A 119 8.82 5.58 -5.74
N THR A 120 8.42 6.14 -4.61
CA THR A 120 7.04 6.65 -4.40
C THR A 120 6.65 7.63 -5.50
N HIS A 121 7.49 8.62 -5.77
CA HIS A 121 7.21 9.62 -6.81
C HIS A 121 7.20 9.00 -8.23
N ILE A 122 8.09 8.06 -8.51
CA ILE A 122 8.10 7.34 -9.79
C ILE A 122 6.78 6.60 -10.01
N LEU A 123 6.26 5.91 -8.99
CA LEU A 123 4.99 5.19 -9.06
C LEU A 123 3.81 6.14 -9.29
N LEU A 124 3.69 7.17 -8.45
CA LEU A 124 2.56 8.10 -8.49
C LEU A 124 2.52 8.95 -9.74
N LYS A 125 3.68 9.32 -10.30
CA LYS A 125 3.79 10.12 -11.53
C LYS A 125 3.14 9.44 -12.75
N LYS A 126 2.98 8.13 -12.73
CA LYS A 126 2.32 7.37 -13.82
C LYS A 126 0.80 7.54 -13.86
N PHE A 127 0.22 8.19 -12.87
CA PHE A 127 -1.23 8.39 -12.74
C PHE A 127 -1.56 9.88 -12.64
N LYS A 128 -2.59 10.33 -13.37
CA LYS A 128 -3.00 11.74 -13.36
C LYS A 128 -3.37 12.25 -11.99
N TRP A 129 -3.94 11.39 -11.15
CA TRP A 129 -4.36 11.67 -9.79
C TRP A 129 -3.31 11.31 -8.73
N GLY A 130 -2.14 10.83 -9.13
CA GLY A 130 -1.08 10.40 -8.19
C GLY A 130 -0.58 11.53 -7.29
N HIS A 131 -0.45 12.75 -7.82
CA HIS A 131 -0.09 13.92 -7.05
C HIS A 131 -1.13 14.27 -5.98
N THR A 132 -2.42 14.03 -6.24
CA THR A 132 -3.50 14.24 -5.27
C THR A 132 -3.34 13.34 -4.05
N PHE A 133 -3.03 12.05 -4.26
CA PHE A 133 -2.74 11.15 -3.16
C PHE A 133 -1.57 11.64 -2.30
N PHE A 134 -0.49 12.05 -2.93
CA PHE A 134 0.68 12.55 -2.20
C PHE A 134 0.37 13.84 -1.42
N GLU A 135 -0.31 14.81 -2.03
CA GLU A 135 -0.68 16.07 -1.38
C GLU A 135 -1.60 15.84 -0.16
N LEU A 136 -2.55 14.92 -0.26
CA LEU A 136 -3.44 14.59 0.85
C LEU A 136 -2.69 13.96 2.04
N ASN A 137 -1.61 13.21 1.78
CA ASN A 137 -0.98 12.34 2.77
C ASN A 137 0.47 12.70 3.10
N LYS A 138 1.06 13.72 2.48
CA LYS A 138 2.51 14.00 2.62
C LYS A 138 2.98 14.12 4.07
N ASN A 139 2.22 14.80 4.92
CA ASN A 139 2.56 14.97 6.33
C ASN A 139 2.42 13.65 7.10
N LEU A 140 1.33 12.90 6.86
CA LEU A 140 1.14 11.57 7.44
C LEU A 140 2.26 10.61 7.05
N LEU A 141 2.59 10.54 5.76
CA LEU A 141 3.65 9.66 5.24
C LEU A 141 5.00 10.01 5.85
N GLU A 142 5.31 11.30 5.97
CA GLU A 142 6.53 11.78 6.62
C GLU A 142 6.61 11.33 8.08
N ASP A 143 5.55 11.54 8.85
CA ASP A 143 5.49 11.16 10.26
C ASP A 143 5.55 9.64 10.43
N TYR A 144 4.79 8.88 9.63
CA TYR A 144 4.84 7.41 9.66
C TYR A 144 6.24 6.86 9.31
N SER A 145 6.96 7.52 8.40
CA SER A 145 8.33 7.09 8.03
C SER A 145 9.35 7.26 9.16
N LYS A 146 9.05 8.10 10.14
CA LYS A 146 9.89 8.35 11.32
C LYS A 146 9.50 7.48 12.52
N ALA A 147 8.28 6.96 12.54
CA ALA A 147 7.78 6.14 13.64
C ALA A 147 8.60 4.85 13.80
N LYS A 148 8.95 4.53 15.06
CA LYS A 148 9.75 3.35 15.41
C LYS A 148 8.93 2.21 15.98
N SER A 149 7.68 2.48 16.34
CA SER A 149 6.76 1.51 16.95
C SER A 149 5.32 1.72 16.50
N GLU A 150 4.49 0.69 16.68
CA GLU A 150 3.05 0.80 16.44
C GLU A 150 2.40 1.82 17.36
N SER A 151 2.89 1.95 18.60
CA SER A 151 2.42 2.96 19.55
C SER A 151 2.60 4.38 19.02
N GLU A 152 3.77 4.68 18.44
CA GLU A 152 4.03 5.99 17.81
C GLU A 152 3.09 6.23 16.61
N ILE A 153 2.80 5.20 15.80
CA ILE A 153 1.81 5.29 14.72
C ILE A 153 0.43 5.67 15.27
N LEU A 154 0.01 5.04 16.36
CA LEU A 154 -1.28 5.34 16.99
C LEU A 154 -1.35 6.76 17.55
N GLU A 155 -0.25 7.24 18.14
CA GLU A 155 -0.13 8.64 18.61
C GLU A 155 -0.27 9.62 17.44
N ILE A 156 0.40 9.37 16.31
CA ILE A 156 0.28 10.17 15.09
C ILE A 156 -1.19 10.18 14.62
N CYS A 157 -1.83 9.02 14.54
CA CYS A 157 -3.25 8.94 14.15
C CYS A 157 -4.13 9.79 15.06
N HIS A 158 -3.89 9.74 16.37
CA HIS A 158 -4.65 10.55 17.33
C HIS A 158 -4.43 12.05 17.12
N GLU A 159 -3.20 12.50 16.89
CA GLU A 159 -2.87 13.89 16.60
C GLU A 159 -3.57 14.42 15.34
N TYR A 160 -3.73 13.59 14.32
CA TYR A 160 -4.43 13.93 13.08
C TYR A 160 -5.95 13.73 13.16
N GLY A 161 -6.48 13.30 14.30
CA GLY A 161 -7.91 13.00 14.45
C GLY A 161 -8.38 11.80 13.64
N LEU A 162 -7.48 10.88 13.31
CA LEU A 162 -7.80 9.64 12.60
C LEU A 162 -8.08 8.53 13.60
N GLU A 163 -9.20 7.82 13.40
CA GLU A 163 -9.46 6.62 14.20
C GLU A 163 -8.49 5.51 13.79
N ALA A 164 -7.76 4.98 14.78
CA ALA A 164 -6.94 3.80 14.59
C ALA A 164 -7.85 2.57 14.47
N ILE A 165 -7.76 1.92 13.34
CA ILE A 165 -8.54 0.71 13.06
C ILE A 165 -7.75 -0.53 13.47
#